data_e14a7a94fd8056a3cd62476d2926a115
#
_entry.id   e14a7a94fd8056a3cd62476d2926a115
#
_cell.length_a   1.000
_cell.length_b   1.000
_cell.length_c   1.000
_cell.angle_alpha   90.00
_cell.angle_beta   90.00
_cell.angle_gamma   90.00
#
_symmetry.space_group_name_H-M   'P 1'
#
loop_
_entity.id
_entity.type
_entity.pdbx_description
1 polymer ?
#
loop_
_entity_poly.entity_id
_entity_poly.type
_entity_poly.pdbx_seq_one_letter_code
_entity_poly.pdbx_strand_id
1 'polypeptide(L)'
;MKKLLSILVLGFLLSGNGYAETWTCDNFRHGKAMYEVKDSEIILSFPNNDGITFKITKDQRQYQISVYGEFSDKQSDFDFDIYMDYGGKYVINRTQDALSGYSKSYTDKNCVIFN
;
A
#
# COMPACT_ATOMS: atom_id res chain seq x y z
N MET A 1 4.48 -19.46 19.08
CA MET A 1 4.81 -19.42 18.52
C MET A 1 5.11 -19.30 18.20
N LYS A 2 5.14 -19.10 18.42
CA LYS A 2 5.47 -19.01 17.86
C LYS A 2 6.19 -18.74 17.86
N LYS A 3 6.29 -18.77 18.19
CA LYS A 3 6.85 -18.55 17.89
C LYS A 3 7.64 -18.62 17.98
N LEU A 4 7.77 -19.15 18.37
CA LEU A 4 8.42 -19.19 18.13
C LEU A 4 9.02 -19.36 18.04
N LEU A 5 9.13 -19.72 18.25
CA LEU A 5 9.65 -19.78 17.82
C LEU A 5 10.10 -19.59 17.66
N SER A 6 9.99 -19.57 17.76
CA SER A 6 10.31 -19.33 17.25
C SER A 6 10.79 -18.92 17.22
N ILE A 7 10.85 -18.97 17.37
CA ILE A 7 11.22 -18.57 16.94
C ILE A 7 11.65 -18.45 16.68
N LEU A 8 11.59 -18.54 16.86
CA LEU A 8 11.93 -18.41 16.29
C LEU A 8 12.07 -18.29 15.93
N VAL A 9 11.97 -18.24 15.99
CA VAL A 9 12.02 -18.04 15.23
C VAL A 9 12.02 -17.61 15.07
N LEU A 10 11.92 -17.63 15.24
CA LEU A 10 11.93 -17.25 14.71
C LEU A 10 12.14 -16.85 14.31
N GLY A 11 12.09 -16.74 14.72
CA GLY A 11 12.20 -16.45 13.92
C GLY A 11 12.24 -16.16 13.59
N PHE A 12 12.23 -16.01 13.25
CA PHE A 12 12.27 -15.85 12.51
C PHE A 12 12.39 -15.59 12.13
N LEU A 13 12.39 -15.46 12.22
CA LEU A 13 12.43 -15.19 11.60
C LEU A 13 12.58 -14.64 11.20
N LEU A 14 12.55 -14.54 11.23
CA LEU A 14 12.69 -14.04 10.66
C LEU A 14 12.78 -13.37 10.05
N SER A 15 12.94 -13.22 9.99
CA SER A 15 12.98 -12.61 9.26
C SER A 15 12.62 -11.94 8.84
N GLY A 16 12.79 -11.62 8.80
CA GLY A 16 12.42 -10.97 8.25
C GLY A 16 11.60 -10.45 8.04
N ASN A 17 11.23 -10.66 8.29
CA ASN A 17 10.33 -10.23 7.92
C ASN A 17 9.35 -9.42 7.87
N GLY A 18 9.54 -9.63 8.18
CA GLY A 18 9.00 -8.46 7.61
C GLY A 18 7.61 -8.10 8.03
N TYR A 19 7.24 -6.93 7.65
CA TYR A 19 5.92 -6.42 7.93
C TYR A 19 5.05 -6.62 6.72
N ALA A 20 4.28 -7.72 6.66
CA ALA A 20 3.30 -7.92 5.63
C ALA A 20 1.94 -7.56 6.20
N GLU A 21 1.25 -6.62 5.58
CA GLU A 21 -0.09 -6.19 5.97
C GLU A 21 -0.99 -6.22 4.75
N THR A 22 -2.26 -6.48 4.97
CA THR A 22 -3.28 -6.37 3.94
C THR A 22 -4.33 -5.37 4.38
N TRP A 23 -4.57 -4.39 3.54
CA TRP A 23 -5.62 -3.39 3.76
C TRP A 23 -6.74 -3.67 2.79
N THR A 24 -7.97 -3.71 3.29
CA THR A 24 -9.16 -3.81 2.44
C THR A 24 -9.98 -2.55 2.66
N CYS A 25 -10.18 -1.79 1.59
CA CYS A 25 -10.83 -0.48 1.67
C CYS A 25 -12.04 -0.41 0.74
N ASP A 26 -12.97 0.49 1.03
CA ASP A 26 -14.07 0.77 0.14
C ASP A 26 -13.60 1.66 -1.00
N ASN A 27 -13.90 1.26 -2.23
CA ASN A 27 -13.50 1.97 -3.43
C ASN A 27 -14.75 2.37 -4.21
N PHE A 28 -14.86 3.64 -4.62
CA PHE A 28 -16.06 4.15 -5.25
C PHE A 28 -16.34 3.54 -6.63
N ARG A 29 -15.30 3.06 -7.32
CA ARG A 29 -15.45 2.52 -8.67
C ARG A 29 -15.57 1.00 -8.69
N HIS A 30 -14.78 0.32 -7.88
CA HIS A 30 -14.68 -1.15 -7.91
C HIS A 30 -15.34 -1.83 -6.72
N GLY A 31 -15.91 -1.08 -5.79
CA GLY A 31 -16.49 -1.62 -4.56
C GLY A 31 -15.45 -1.83 -3.49
N LYS A 32 -14.41 -2.59 -3.79
CA LYS A 32 -13.33 -2.86 -2.86
C LYS A 32 -11.98 -2.68 -3.52
N ALA A 33 -11.02 -2.22 -2.75
CA ALA A 33 -9.62 -2.15 -3.15
C ALA A 33 -8.81 -2.89 -2.09
N MET A 34 -7.84 -3.69 -2.53
CA MET A 34 -6.96 -4.41 -1.63
C MET A 34 -5.54 -3.90 -1.80
N TYR A 35 -4.89 -3.59 -0.69
CA TYR A 35 -3.52 -3.12 -0.69
C TYR A 35 -2.68 -4.09 0.13
N GLU A 36 -1.69 -4.70 -0.51
CA GLU A 36 -0.74 -5.57 0.15
C GLU A 36 0.53 -4.78 0.41
N VAL A 37 0.82 -4.51 1.67
CA VAL A 37 1.99 -3.69 2.05
C VAL A 37 3.09 -4.63 2.49
N LYS A 38 4.16 -4.66 1.71
CA LYS A 38 5.34 -5.48 1.99
C LYS A 38 6.48 -4.59 2.49
N ASP A 39 7.68 -5.15 2.61
CA ASP A 39 8.81 -4.38 3.14
C ASP A 39 9.16 -3.17 2.28
N SER A 40 9.15 -3.33 0.97
CA SER A 40 9.59 -2.27 0.05
C SER A 40 8.57 -1.88 -1.01
N GLU A 41 7.40 -2.51 -1.01
CA GLU A 41 6.40 -2.23 -2.06
C GLU A 41 4.99 -2.38 -1.55
N ILE A 42 4.06 -1.71 -2.24
CA ILE A 42 2.63 -1.80 -2.00
C ILE A 42 1.99 -2.30 -3.28
N ILE A 43 1.21 -3.37 -3.19
CA ILE A 43 0.50 -3.92 -4.35
C ILE A 43 -0.98 -3.62 -4.20
N LEU A 44 -1.50 -2.78 -5.11
CA LEU A 44 -2.92 -2.43 -5.16
C LEU A 44 -3.60 -3.36 -6.15
N SER A 45 -4.69 -4.00 -5.75
CA SER A 45 -5.48 -4.84 -6.64
C SER A 45 -6.97 -4.61 -6.42
N PHE A 46 -7.77 -4.98 -7.42
CA PHE A 46 -9.22 -4.89 -7.39
C PHE A 46 -9.79 -6.28 -7.69
N PRO A 47 -11.06 -6.55 -7.37
CA PRO A 47 -11.60 -7.89 -7.53
C PRO A 47 -11.46 -8.49 -8.93
N ASN A 48 -11.48 -7.65 -9.97
CA ASN A 48 -11.45 -8.13 -11.35
C ASN A 48 -10.24 -7.66 -12.14
N ASN A 49 -9.26 -7.06 -11.50
CA ASN A 49 -8.10 -6.51 -12.19
C ASN A 49 -6.82 -6.82 -11.46
N ASP A 50 -5.78 -7.08 -12.23
CA ASP A 50 -4.44 -7.17 -11.69
C ASP A 50 -4.02 -5.82 -11.13
N GLY A 51 -3.14 -5.86 -10.17
CA GLY A 51 -2.80 -4.66 -9.43
C GLY A 51 -1.67 -3.86 -10.03
N ILE A 52 -1.41 -2.77 -9.33
CA ILE A 52 -0.28 -1.89 -9.60
C ILE A 52 0.67 -2.01 -8.43
N THR A 53 1.97 -2.13 -8.71
CA THR A 53 2.98 -2.22 -7.66
C THR A 53 3.64 -0.86 -7.49
N PHE A 54 3.55 -0.31 -6.27
CA PHE A 54 4.19 0.94 -5.91
C PHE A 54 5.44 0.66 -5.11
N LYS A 55 6.47 1.43 -5.35
CA LYS A 55 7.69 1.36 -4.54
C LYS A 55 7.50 2.25 -3.31
N ILE A 56 7.77 1.72 -2.13
CA ILE A 56 7.67 2.51 -0.91
C ILE A 56 8.81 3.53 -0.88
N THR A 57 8.46 4.81 -0.72
CA THR A 57 9.43 5.90 -0.68
C THR A 57 9.56 6.51 0.71
N LYS A 58 8.54 6.33 1.55
CA LYS A 58 8.58 6.79 2.92
C LYS A 58 7.75 5.84 3.77
N ASP A 59 8.34 5.32 4.83
CA ASP A 59 7.71 4.28 5.64
C ASP A 59 7.77 4.67 7.11
N GLN A 60 6.62 4.98 7.67
CA GLN A 60 6.48 5.30 9.09
C GLN A 60 5.51 4.33 9.77
N ARG A 61 5.44 3.10 9.23
CA ARG A 61 4.57 2.04 9.75
C ARG A 61 4.84 1.70 11.21
N GLN A 62 6.11 1.66 11.57
CA GLN A 62 6.49 1.29 12.94
C GLN A 62 5.92 2.24 13.98
N TYR A 63 5.59 3.46 13.56
CA TYR A 63 4.98 4.46 14.45
C TYR A 63 3.47 4.54 14.24
N GLN A 64 2.91 3.73 13.38
CA GLN A 64 1.49 3.74 13.05
C GLN A 64 1.05 5.09 12.49
N ILE A 65 1.88 5.71 11.68
CA ILE A 65 1.61 7.01 11.07
C ILE A 65 1.17 6.85 9.62
N SER A 66 2.09 6.49 8.74
CA SER A 66 1.76 6.42 7.30
C SER A 66 2.79 5.64 6.50
N VAL A 67 2.39 5.28 5.27
CA VAL A 67 3.30 4.73 4.25
C VAL A 67 3.02 5.45 2.95
N TYR A 68 4.09 5.80 2.24
CA TYR A 68 4.04 6.49 0.95
C TYR A 68 4.65 5.61 -0.12
N GLY A 69 4.00 5.55 -1.28
CA GLY A 69 4.53 4.77 -2.39
C GLY A 69 4.39 5.51 -3.71
N GLU A 70 5.22 5.16 -4.70
CA GLU A 70 5.23 5.78 -6.01
C GLU A 70 5.38 4.75 -7.12
N PHE A 71 4.75 5.02 -8.25
CA PHE A 71 4.88 4.24 -9.46
C PHE A 71 4.86 5.19 -10.65
N SER A 72 5.85 5.08 -11.54
CA SER A 72 5.93 5.89 -12.75
C SER A 72 5.71 4.99 -13.95
N ASP A 73 4.72 5.34 -14.78
CA ASP A 73 4.46 4.65 -16.02
C ASP A 73 5.13 5.42 -17.15
N LYS A 74 6.30 4.94 -17.58
CA LYS A 74 7.08 5.65 -18.58
C LYS A 74 6.44 5.65 -19.97
N GLN A 75 5.53 4.73 -20.23
CA GLN A 75 4.87 4.65 -21.52
C GLN A 75 3.72 5.63 -21.64
N SER A 76 3.05 5.95 -20.57
CA SER A 76 1.88 6.82 -20.58
C SER A 76 2.16 8.22 -20.06
N ASP A 77 3.38 8.48 -19.56
CA ASP A 77 3.78 9.74 -18.95
C ASP A 77 2.93 10.11 -17.72
N PHE A 78 2.40 9.11 -17.04
CA PHE A 78 1.67 9.32 -15.79
C PHE A 78 2.51 8.88 -14.61
N ASP A 79 2.45 9.68 -13.57
CA ASP A 79 2.99 9.31 -12.26
C ASP A 79 1.84 9.02 -11.33
N PHE A 80 1.98 7.94 -10.57
CA PHE A 80 0.97 7.53 -9.59
C PHE A 80 1.63 7.52 -8.23
N ASP A 81 0.96 8.05 -7.22
CA ASP A 81 1.43 7.88 -5.86
C ASP A 81 0.27 7.56 -4.93
N ILE A 82 0.64 7.02 -3.78
CA ILE A 82 -0.30 6.50 -2.82
C ILE A 82 0.15 6.91 -1.43
N TYR A 83 -0.79 7.34 -0.60
CA TYR A 83 -0.56 7.68 0.78
C TYR A 83 -1.54 6.90 1.64
N MET A 84 -1.00 6.07 2.55
CA MET A 84 -1.81 5.22 3.43
C MET A 84 -1.72 5.76 4.84
N ASP A 85 -2.85 6.13 5.42
CA ASP A 85 -2.90 6.75 6.75
C ASP A 85 -3.43 5.77 7.77
N TYR A 86 -2.60 5.45 8.77
CA TYR A 86 -2.95 4.47 9.79
C TYR A 86 -3.98 5.01 10.78
N GLY A 87 -3.88 6.29 11.14
CA GLY A 87 -4.79 6.88 12.09
C GLY A 87 -6.22 6.98 11.59
N GLY A 88 -6.37 7.44 10.35
CA GLY A 88 -7.69 7.60 9.74
C GLY A 88 -8.18 6.37 8.99
N LYS A 89 -7.29 5.41 8.75
CA LYS A 89 -7.58 4.18 8.01
C LYS A 89 -8.18 4.49 6.64
N TYR A 90 -7.46 5.29 5.87
CA TYR A 90 -7.82 5.64 4.50
C TYR A 90 -6.58 5.64 3.63
N VAL A 91 -6.80 5.60 2.32
CA VAL A 91 -5.73 5.62 1.34
C VAL A 91 -6.07 6.67 0.29
N ILE A 92 -5.14 7.59 0.03
CA ILE A 92 -5.28 8.58 -1.02
C ILE A 92 -4.45 8.12 -2.20
N ASN A 93 -5.10 8.01 -3.36
CA ASN A 93 -4.47 7.68 -4.62
C ASN A 93 -4.43 8.92 -5.48
N ARG A 94 -3.25 9.24 -6.02
CA ARG A 94 -3.09 10.39 -6.90
C ARG A 94 -2.49 9.96 -8.22
N THR A 95 -3.04 10.51 -9.31
CA THR A 95 -2.51 10.35 -10.65
C THR A 95 -2.10 11.72 -11.16
N GLN A 96 -0.90 11.85 -11.66
CA GLN A 96 -0.40 13.13 -12.17
C GLN A 96 0.12 12.93 -13.59
N ASP A 97 -0.32 13.82 -14.50
CA ASP A 97 0.19 13.85 -15.86
C ASP A 97 1.49 14.63 -15.86
N ALA A 98 2.60 13.94 -16.16
CA ALA A 98 3.93 14.55 -16.13
C ALA A 98 4.11 15.67 -17.15
N LEU A 99 3.34 15.62 -18.25
CA LEU A 99 3.47 16.62 -19.32
C LEU A 99 2.70 17.89 -19.03
N SER A 100 1.47 17.77 -18.56
CA SER A 100 0.60 18.93 -18.33
C SER A 100 0.63 19.41 -16.89
N GLY A 101 1.09 18.58 -15.96
CA GLY A 101 1.06 18.90 -14.55
C GLY A 101 -0.31 18.69 -13.89
N TYR A 102 -1.31 18.29 -14.66
CA TYR A 102 -2.64 18.03 -14.13
C TYR A 102 -2.62 16.86 -13.17
N SER A 103 -3.26 16.99 -12.02
CA SER A 103 -3.33 15.90 -11.07
C SER A 103 -4.76 15.67 -10.63
N LYS A 104 -5.04 14.42 -10.27
CA LYS A 104 -6.36 13.99 -9.82
C LYS A 104 -6.16 13.00 -8.68
N SER A 105 -6.95 13.13 -7.63
CA SER A 105 -6.85 12.23 -6.50
C SER A 105 -8.22 11.74 -6.08
N TYR A 106 -8.25 10.58 -5.43
CA TYR A 106 -9.45 10.05 -4.79
C TYR A 106 -9.03 9.27 -3.54
N THR A 107 -9.98 9.11 -2.64
CA THR A 107 -9.71 8.48 -1.35
C THR A 107 -10.53 7.21 -1.20
N ASP A 108 -9.84 6.12 -0.88
CA ASP A 108 -10.47 4.88 -0.47
C ASP A 108 -10.60 4.92 1.06
N LYS A 109 -11.78 4.55 1.57
CA LYS A 109 -12.13 4.75 2.96
C LYS A 109 -12.47 3.43 3.65
N ASN A 110 -12.67 3.54 4.96
CA ASN A 110 -13.12 2.42 5.78
C ASN A 110 -12.21 1.21 5.63
N CYS A 111 -10.92 1.47 5.68
CA CYS A 111 -9.94 0.41 5.52
C CYS A 111 -9.87 -0.46 6.76
N VAL A 112 -9.80 -1.77 6.53
CA VAL A 112 -9.56 -2.76 7.58
C VAL A 112 -8.17 -3.31 7.34
N ILE A 113 -7.35 -3.34 8.38
CA ILE A 113 -5.96 -3.73 8.27
C ILE A 113 -5.75 -5.08 8.94
N PHE A 114 -5.17 -6.01 8.19
CA PHE A 114 -4.85 -7.35 8.67
C PHE A 114 -3.33 -7.55 8.64
N ASN A 115 -2.82 -8.21 9.66
CA ASN A 115 -1.40 -8.56 9.70
C ASN A 115 -1.18 -10.00 9.28
#